data_6f838328add0e8b7b5414d9093b8c84a
#
_entry.id   6f838328add0e8b7b5414d9093b8c84a
#
_cell.length_a   1.000
_cell.length_b   1.000
_cell.length_c   1.000
_cell.angle_alpha   90.00
_cell.angle_beta   90.00
_cell.angle_gamma   90.00
#
_symmetry.space_group_name_H-M   'P 1'
#
loop_
_entity.id
_entity.type
_entity.pdbx_description
1 polymer ?
#
loop_
_entity_poly.entity_id
_entity_poly.type
_entity_poly.pdbx_seq_one_letter_code
_entity_poly.pdbx_strand_id
1 'polypeptide(L)'
;MRHRLIAALALMTVLIVVPLLAQSLSAQNAQGQGTQAPSRPTPRWPDGKVMLSAPPGEKGHWQPNGRPILGEPETPAVIEDGQGRGAFAGPPFPGKPKESEVPYQPWARALYKYREANLFEPHTRCKASGGPRQYITPGGVEFVDLPELPTIYVADEAGPQTFRAIYMDGRPHPKDWSPTYYGHSVGHWEGDTLVVDTVGFNERFWMERQGAPHTEKLHVIERITRTDFNNIKIELTIDDPGAYTRTWTTGFWIRWNAGDEYDEYICQENNHAGDLMIGTEEGGVDRKRSIIP
;
A
#
# COMPACT_ATOMS: atom_id res chain seq x y z
N MET A 1 35.85 42.25 -41.27
CA MET A 1 35.69 40.80 -41.54
C MET A 1 35.63 39.91 -40.32
N ARG A 2 36.35 40.23 -39.21
CA ARG A 2 36.36 39.41 -37.97
C ARG A 2 35.01 39.29 -37.26
N HIS A 3 34.20 40.33 -37.21
CA HIS A 3 32.87 40.30 -36.52
C HIS A 3 31.80 39.49 -37.22
N ARG A 4 31.89 39.30 -38.55
CA ARG A 4 30.91 38.47 -39.30
C ARG A 4 31.16 36.97 -39.17
N LEU A 5 32.37 36.55 -38.92
CA LEU A 5 32.76 35.15 -38.68
C LEU A 5 32.32 34.69 -37.26
N ILE A 6 32.39 35.55 -36.26
CA ILE A 6 31.96 35.21 -34.90
C ILE A 6 30.43 35.06 -34.79
N ALA A 7 29.69 35.89 -35.51
CA ALA A 7 28.22 35.78 -35.58
C ALA A 7 27.74 34.48 -36.29
N ALA A 8 28.46 34.06 -37.33
CA ALA A 8 28.13 32.81 -38.04
C ALA A 8 28.41 31.55 -37.20
N LEU A 9 29.50 31.56 -36.38
CA LEU A 9 29.82 30.46 -35.49
C LEU A 9 28.82 30.35 -34.32
N ALA A 10 28.36 31.50 -33.77
CA ALA A 10 27.38 31.51 -32.71
C ALA A 10 25.99 31.02 -33.15
N LEU A 11 25.60 31.35 -34.42
CA LEU A 11 24.32 30.82 -34.97
C LEU A 11 24.39 29.32 -35.27
N MET A 12 25.53 28.80 -35.70
CA MET A 12 25.69 27.37 -35.98
C MET A 12 25.67 26.52 -34.72
N THR A 13 26.22 27.00 -33.59
CA THR A 13 26.19 26.29 -32.31
C THR A 13 24.79 26.27 -31.70
N VAL A 14 23.99 27.32 -31.83
CA VAL A 14 22.60 27.35 -31.38
C VAL A 14 21.71 26.39 -32.16
N LEU A 15 21.92 26.27 -33.46
CA LEU A 15 21.13 25.37 -34.32
C LEU A 15 21.40 23.89 -34.11
N ILE A 16 22.56 23.51 -33.55
CA ILE A 16 22.91 22.11 -33.26
C ILE A 16 22.50 21.72 -31.83
N VAL A 17 22.57 22.65 -30.86
CA VAL A 17 22.26 22.37 -29.43
C VAL A 17 20.75 22.24 -29.20
N VAL A 18 19.91 23.01 -29.87
CA VAL A 18 18.46 22.97 -29.71
C VAL A 18 17.84 21.60 -30.10
N PRO A 19 18.19 20.97 -31.24
CA PRO A 19 17.66 19.65 -31.54
C PRO A 19 18.22 18.54 -30.66
N LEU A 20 19.44 18.65 -30.12
CA LEU A 20 20.02 17.70 -29.19
C LEU A 20 19.30 17.76 -27.80
N LEU A 21 18.99 18.97 -27.33
CA LEU A 21 18.20 19.15 -26.10
C LEU A 21 16.74 18.68 -26.27
N ALA A 22 16.14 18.89 -27.44
CA ALA A 22 14.79 18.39 -27.73
C ALA A 22 14.75 16.86 -27.83
N GLN A 23 15.81 16.21 -28.32
CA GLN A 23 15.91 14.74 -28.36
C GLN A 23 16.14 14.16 -26.96
N SER A 24 16.91 14.83 -26.09
CA SER A 24 17.10 14.38 -24.71
C SER A 24 15.83 14.54 -23.85
N LEU A 25 15.06 15.60 -24.06
CA LEU A 25 13.74 15.79 -23.42
C LEU A 25 12.70 14.79 -23.93
N SER A 26 12.72 14.43 -25.22
CA SER A 26 11.83 13.41 -25.78
C SER A 26 12.19 12.01 -25.28
N ALA A 27 13.47 11.71 -25.08
CA ALA A 27 13.93 10.44 -24.52
C ALA A 27 13.57 10.29 -23.03
N GLN A 28 13.62 11.37 -22.26
CA GLN A 28 13.19 11.35 -20.86
C GLN A 28 11.66 11.22 -20.68
N ASN A 29 10.87 11.80 -21.58
CA ASN A 29 9.43 11.63 -21.59
C ASN A 29 8.98 10.24 -22.10
N ALA A 30 9.78 9.55 -22.90
CA ALA A 30 9.50 8.19 -23.35
C ALA A 30 9.74 7.12 -22.27
N GLN A 31 10.51 7.41 -21.25
CA GLN A 31 10.73 6.50 -20.11
C GLN A 31 9.55 6.46 -19.12
N GLY A 32 8.57 7.37 -19.21
CA GLY A 32 7.38 7.42 -18.36
C GLY A 32 6.18 6.60 -18.84
N GLN A 33 6.19 6.08 -20.07
CA GLN A 33 5.18 5.15 -20.60
C GLN A 33 5.81 3.79 -20.79
N GLY A 34 6.16 3.13 -19.68
CA GLY A 34 6.51 1.72 -19.71
C GLY A 34 5.35 0.94 -20.32
N THR A 35 5.47 0.53 -21.57
CA THR A 35 4.65 -0.54 -22.13
C THR A 35 4.79 -1.70 -21.19
N GLN A 36 3.72 -2.01 -20.45
CA GLN A 36 3.68 -3.14 -19.55
C GLN A 36 4.08 -4.38 -20.36
N ALA A 37 5.21 -4.98 -20.03
CA ALA A 37 5.63 -6.20 -20.68
C ALA A 37 4.49 -7.22 -20.61
N PRO A 38 4.30 -8.09 -21.63
CA PRO A 38 3.25 -9.09 -21.60
C PRO A 38 3.30 -9.83 -20.25
N SER A 39 2.15 -9.95 -19.58
CA SER A 39 2.08 -10.59 -18.27
C SER A 39 2.57 -12.04 -18.39
N ARG A 40 3.62 -12.38 -17.66
CA ARG A 40 4.09 -13.75 -17.54
C ARG A 40 3.04 -14.57 -16.73
N PRO A 41 2.94 -15.88 -16.94
CA PRO A 41 2.05 -16.71 -16.16
C PRO A 41 2.40 -16.68 -14.67
N THR A 42 1.41 -16.93 -13.82
CA THR A 42 1.58 -17.04 -12.36
C THR A 42 2.67 -18.07 -12.02
N PRO A 43 3.73 -17.70 -11.27
CA PRO A 43 4.75 -18.64 -10.86
C PRO A 43 4.18 -19.65 -9.85
N ARG A 44 4.76 -20.86 -9.89
CA ARG A 44 4.33 -21.97 -9.02
C ARG A 44 5.51 -22.67 -8.40
N TRP A 45 5.29 -23.19 -7.23
CA TRP A 45 6.17 -24.13 -6.57
C TRP A 45 6.14 -25.49 -7.29
N PRO A 46 7.15 -26.37 -7.08
CA PRO A 46 7.17 -27.70 -7.71
C PRO A 46 5.96 -28.58 -7.35
N ASP A 47 5.30 -28.33 -6.22
CA ASP A 47 4.06 -29.00 -5.81
C ASP A 47 2.80 -28.47 -6.51
N GLY A 48 2.94 -27.47 -7.39
CA GLY A 48 1.88 -26.84 -8.15
C GLY A 48 1.17 -25.67 -7.46
N LYS A 49 1.46 -25.41 -6.18
CA LYS A 49 0.90 -24.25 -5.48
C LYS A 49 1.39 -22.93 -6.05
N VAL A 50 0.55 -21.93 -6.00
CA VAL A 50 0.91 -20.56 -6.38
C VAL A 50 2.04 -20.04 -5.47
N MET A 51 3.06 -19.46 -6.08
CA MET A 51 4.14 -18.79 -5.37
C MET A 51 3.76 -17.31 -5.19
N LEU A 52 3.67 -16.85 -3.95
CA LEU A 52 3.42 -15.44 -3.62
C LEU A 52 4.71 -14.64 -3.51
N SER A 53 5.79 -15.27 -3.12
CA SER A 53 7.15 -14.70 -3.03
C SER A 53 7.77 -14.41 -4.39
N ALA A 54 8.99 -13.85 -4.37
CA ALA A 54 9.85 -13.73 -5.53
C ALA A 54 10.20 -15.11 -6.09
N PRO A 55 10.08 -15.35 -7.39
CA PRO A 55 10.60 -16.55 -8.01
C PRO A 55 12.12 -16.67 -7.82
N PRO A 56 12.67 -17.90 -7.73
CA PRO A 56 14.10 -18.12 -7.56
C PRO A 56 14.93 -17.37 -8.62
N GLY A 57 15.90 -16.58 -8.14
CA GLY A 57 16.77 -15.77 -8.99
C GLY A 57 16.19 -14.43 -9.42
N GLU A 58 14.96 -14.11 -9.07
CA GLU A 58 14.36 -12.78 -9.28
C GLU A 58 14.37 -11.97 -8.00
N LYS A 59 14.50 -10.66 -8.14
CA LYS A 59 14.39 -9.65 -7.07
C LYS A 59 13.12 -8.86 -7.26
N GLY A 60 12.49 -8.47 -6.18
CA GLY A 60 11.30 -7.64 -6.18
C GLY A 60 10.43 -7.89 -4.96
N HIS A 61 9.48 -6.99 -4.77
CA HIS A 61 8.47 -7.05 -3.72
C HIS A 61 7.13 -6.55 -4.23
N TRP A 62 6.08 -6.62 -3.41
CA TRP A 62 4.74 -6.21 -3.79
C TRP A 62 4.44 -4.80 -3.32
N GLN A 63 4.01 -3.93 -4.23
CA GLN A 63 3.60 -2.56 -3.92
C GLN A 63 2.12 -2.33 -4.20
N PRO A 64 1.47 -1.38 -3.51
CA PRO A 64 0.09 -0.99 -3.83
C PRO A 64 -0.06 -0.62 -5.29
N ASN A 65 -1.13 -1.10 -5.93
CA ASN A 65 -1.50 -0.76 -7.30
C ASN A 65 -2.87 -0.11 -7.33
N GLY A 66 -2.92 1.18 -7.56
CA GLY A 66 -4.11 1.98 -7.45
C GLY A 66 -4.25 2.68 -6.10
N ARG A 67 -5.44 3.24 -5.83
CA ARG A 67 -5.69 3.94 -4.56
C ARG A 67 -5.75 2.98 -3.39
N PRO A 68 -4.89 3.13 -2.38
CA PRO A 68 -4.85 2.29 -1.22
C PRO A 68 -5.91 2.71 -0.17
N ILE A 69 -7.17 2.72 -0.57
CA ILE A 69 -8.33 3.07 0.25
C ILE A 69 -9.38 1.97 0.18
N LEU A 70 -10.18 1.85 1.22
CA LEU A 70 -11.21 0.82 1.33
C LEU A 70 -12.52 1.20 0.61
N GLY A 71 -12.86 2.50 0.58
CA GLY A 71 -13.99 3.03 -0.18
C GLY A 71 -13.53 3.98 -1.29
N GLU A 72 -14.12 3.92 -2.49
CA GLU A 72 -13.81 4.87 -3.56
C GLU A 72 -14.36 6.25 -3.25
N PRO A 73 -13.62 7.33 -3.47
CA PRO A 73 -14.13 8.68 -3.26
C PRO A 73 -15.27 8.97 -4.25
N GLU A 74 -16.21 9.81 -3.84
CA GLU A 74 -17.36 10.21 -4.66
C GLU A 74 -16.91 10.90 -5.95
N THR A 75 -15.91 11.76 -5.84
CA THR A 75 -15.28 12.43 -6.97
C THR A 75 -13.89 11.87 -7.15
N PRO A 76 -13.52 11.36 -8.33
CA PRO A 76 -12.15 10.97 -8.61
C PRO A 76 -11.26 12.20 -8.36
N ALA A 77 -10.43 12.15 -7.33
CA ALA A 77 -9.46 13.23 -7.15
C ALA A 77 -8.47 13.14 -8.30
N VAL A 78 -8.39 14.20 -9.08
CA VAL A 78 -7.25 14.46 -9.95
C VAL A 78 -6.09 14.73 -9.00
N ILE A 79 -5.24 13.75 -8.78
CA ILE A 79 -4.00 13.95 -8.04
C ILE A 79 -3.05 14.64 -9.01
N GLU A 80 -3.10 15.96 -9.06
CA GLU A 80 -2.00 16.78 -9.54
C GLU A 80 -0.91 16.76 -8.46
N ASP A 81 -0.21 15.64 -8.31
CA ASP A 81 1.07 15.70 -7.67
C ASP A 81 2.07 16.24 -8.69
N GLY A 82 2.55 17.44 -8.49
CA GLY A 82 3.60 18.05 -9.31
C GLY A 82 4.93 17.30 -9.25
N GLN A 83 4.96 16.07 -8.79
CA GLN A 83 6.14 15.20 -8.66
C GLN A 83 6.06 13.93 -9.52
N GLY A 84 5.07 13.79 -10.40
CA GLY A 84 5.00 12.69 -11.36
C GLY A 84 4.84 11.29 -10.73
N ARG A 85 4.48 11.22 -9.46
CA ARG A 85 4.11 9.97 -8.80
C ARG A 85 2.65 9.65 -9.09
N GLY A 86 2.30 9.52 -10.36
CA GLY A 86 1.01 8.97 -10.81
C GLY A 86 0.82 7.51 -10.38
N ALA A 87 1.35 7.17 -9.20
CA ALA A 87 1.50 5.82 -8.71
C ALA A 87 0.20 5.14 -8.31
N PHE A 88 -0.92 5.84 -8.35
CA PHE A 88 -2.20 5.26 -7.91
C PHE A 88 -3.22 5.09 -9.03
N ALA A 89 -2.79 5.15 -10.28
CA ALA A 89 -3.62 4.87 -11.45
C ALA A 89 -3.70 3.35 -11.75
N GLY A 90 -3.93 2.54 -10.73
CA GLY A 90 -4.18 1.12 -10.92
C GLY A 90 -5.59 0.86 -11.47
N PRO A 91 -5.84 -0.37 -11.94
CA PRO A 91 -7.17 -0.74 -12.42
C PRO A 91 -8.21 -0.61 -11.31
N PRO A 92 -9.46 -0.24 -11.63
CA PRO A 92 -10.55 -0.23 -10.68
C PRO A 92 -10.67 -1.59 -9.99
N PHE A 93 -10.97 -1.59 -8.69
CA PHE A 93 -11.25 -2.84 -8.00
C PHE A 93 -12.72 -3.20 -8.14
N PRO A 94 -13.06 -4.37 -8.70
CA PRO A 94 -14.45 -4.76 -8.91
C PRO A 94 -15.21 -4.84 -7.58
N GLY A 95 -16.36 -4.18 -7.51
CA GLY A 95 -17.22 -4.23 -6.33
C GLY A 95 -16.77 -3.42 -5.13
N LYS A 96 -15.74 -2.59 -5.27
CA LYS A 96 -15.34 -1.63 -4.22
C LYS A 96 -16.46 -0.60 -4.02
N PRO A 97 -16.99 -0.42 -2.78
CA PRO A 97 -18.06 0.54 -2.53
C PRO A 97 -17.56 1.98 -2.67
N LYS A 98 -18.47 2.92 -2.90
CA LYS A 98 -18.21 4.33 -2.68
C LYS A 98 -17.98 4.58 -1.18
N GLU A 99 -17.25 5.64 -0.84
CA GLU A 99 -16.99 5.99 0.56
C GLU A 99 -18.30 6.22 1.33
N SER A 100 -19.30 6.84 0.71
CA SER A 100 -20.64 7.04 1.27
C SER A 100 -21.41 5.73 1.52
N GLU A 101 -21.13 4.69 0.75
CA GLU A 101 -21.78 3.37 0.85
C GLU A 101 -21.13 2.45 1.91
N VAL A 102 -19.94 2.79 2.40
CA VAL A 102 -19.31 2.05 3.49
C VAL A 102 -20.20 2.13 4.73
N PRO A 103 -20.60 0.98 5.30
CA PRO A 103 -21.68 0.92 6.30
C PRO A 103 -21.21 1.27 7.71
N TYR A 104 -20.53 2.42 7.88
CA TYR A 104 -20.06 2.87 9.18
C TYR A 104 -21.20 3.05 10.20
N GLN A 105 -20.95 2.70 11.46
CA GLN A 105 -21.71 3.23 12.58
C GLN A 105 -21.60 4.76 12.64
N PRO A 106 -22.57 5.50 13.21
CA PRO A 106 -22.53 6.96 13.25
C PRO A 106 -21.23 7.54 13.85
N TRP A 107 -20.75 6.98 14.94
CA TRP A 107 -19.51 7.40 15.57
C TRP A 107 -18.28 7.12 14.69
N ALA A 108 -18.26 5.95 14.03
CA ALA A 108 -17.16 5.54 13.16
C ALA A 108 -17.07 6.44 11.92
N ARG A 109 -18.23 6.83 11.35
CA ARG A 109 -18.31 7.80 10.27
C ARG A 109 -17.76 9.17 10.70
N ALA A 110 -18.15 9.65 11.86
CA ALA A 110 -17.68 10.93 12.40
C ALA A 110 -16.16 10.90 12.64
N LEU A 111 -15.64 9.81 13.21
CA LEU A 111 -14.21 9.63 13.43
C LEU A 111 -13.43 9.52 12.12
N TYR A 112 -13.95 8.78 11.12
CA TYR A 112 -13.35 8.70 9.79
C TYR A 112 -13.18 10.10 9.18
N LYS A 113 -14.25 10.91 9.16
CA LYS A 113 -14.20 12.27 8.63
C LYS A 113 -13.23 13.19 9.38
N TYR A 114 -13.14 13.04 10.69
CA TYR A 114 -12.16 13.76 11.47
C TYR A 114 -10.72 13.37 11.11
N ARG A 115 -10.45 12.08 10.98
CA ARG A 115 -9.12 11.55 10.64
C ARG A 115 -8.73 11.94 9.20
N GLU A 116 -9.66 11.81 8.25
CA GLU A 116 -9.45 12.22 6.85
C GLU A 116 -8.99 13.67 6.74
N ALA A 117 -9.59 14.57 7.52
CA ALA A 117 -9.25 15.99 7.53
C ALA A 117 -7.89 16.30 8.21
N ASN A 118 -7.40 15.44 9.11
CA ASN A 118 -6.22 15.70 9.91
C ASN A 118 -5.00 14.85 9.56
N LEU A 119 -5.15 13.74 8.87
CA LEU A 119 -4.11 12.87 8.26
C LEU A 119 -2.95 12.41 9.17
N PHE A 120 -3.14 12.32 10.48
CA PHE A 120 -2.11 11.87 11.42
C PHE A 120 -2.25 10.38 11.76
N GLU A 121 -2.12 9.52 10.76
CA GLU A 121 -2.21 8.08 11.00
C GLU A 121 -1.09 7.57 11.94
N PRO A 122 -1.36 6.51 12.74
CA PRO A 122 -0.36 5.94 13.65
C PRO A 122 0.92 5.49 12.95
N HIS A 123 0.82 5.04 11.70
CA HIS A 123 1.97 4.62 10.90
C HIS A 123 3.00 5.74 10.69
N THR A 124 2.58 7.00 10.55
CA THR A 124 3.51 8.14 10.46
C THR A 124 4.31 8.36 11.73
N ARG A 125 3.90 7.74 12.85
CA ARG A 125 4.58 7.73 14.14
C ARG A 125 5.31 6.40 14.40
N CYS A 126 5.71 5.70 13.36
CA CYS A 126 6.41 4.42 13.44
C CYS A 126 5.62 3.33 14.18
N LYS A 127 4.29 3.35 14.12
CA LYS A 127 3.45 2.24 14.57
C LYS A 127 3.25 1.26 13.42
N ALA A 128 3.09 -0.01 13.75
CA ALA A 128 2.80 -1.03 12.75
C ALA A 128 1.55 -0.68 11.94
N SER A 129 1.54 -1.03 10.67
CA SER A 129 0.41 -0.77 9.77
C SER A 129 -0.86 -1.46 10.25
N GLY A 130 -0.74 -2.71 10.68
CA GLY A 130 -1.87 -3.50 11.18
C GLY A 130 -2.85 -3.95 10.09
N GLY A 131 -3.46 -5.11 10.29
CA GLY A 131 -4.53 -5.64 9.44
C GLY A 131 -4.33 -5.43 7.94
N PRO A 132 -5.39 -5.09 7.21
CA PRO A 132 -5.34 -4.86 5.75
C PRO A 132 -4.44 -3.70 5.32
N ARG A 133 -4.16 -2.75 6.23
CA ARG A 133 -3.27 -1.60 5.97
C ARG A 133 -1.87 -2.04 5.58
N GLN A 134 -1.44 -3.24 5.98
CA GLN A 134 -0.14 -3.80 5.65
C GLN A 134 0.15 -3.77 4.14
N TYR A 135 -0.77 -4.26 3.32
CA TYR A 135 -0.59 -4.36 1.87
C TYR A 135 -0.62 -3.04 1.12
N ILE A 136 -1.17 -2.00 1.75
CA ILE A 136 -1.37 -0.68 1.16
C ILE A 136 -0.47 0.39 1.80
N THR A 137 0.56 -0.04 2.52
CA THR A 137 1.62 0.82 3.05
C THR A 137 2.58 1.23 1.93
N PRO A 138 3.08 2.47 1.90
CA PRO A 138 4.19 2.84 1.03
C PRO A 138 5.40 1.92 1.31
N GLY A 139 6.08 1.50 0.25
CA GLY A 139 7.12 0.47 0.34
C GLY A 139 6.58 -0.91 0.02
N GLY A 140 5.40 -1.25 0.50
CA GLY A 140 4.75 -2.52 0.19
C GLY A 140 5.12 -3.66 1.13
N VAL A 141 5.04 -4.89 0.61
CA VAL A 141 5.25 -6.11 1.40
C VAL A 141 6.02 -7.17 0.61
N GLU A 142 6.69 -8.03 1.34
CA GLU A 142 7.25 -9.29 0.83
C GLU A 142 6.52 -10.48 1.47
N PHE A 143 6.21 -11.51 0.64
CA PHE A 143 5.72 -12.80 1.12
C PHE A 143 6.88 -13.79 1.24
N VAL A 144 6.92 -14.51 2.35
CA VAL A 144 7.79 -15.67 2.54
C VAL A 144 6.86 -16.87 2.67
N ASP A 145 6.64 -17.58 1.56
CA ASP A 145 5.67 -18.67 1.41
C ASP A 145 6.32 -20.01 1.01
N LEU A 146 7.46 -20.33 1.61
CA LEU A 146 8.19 -21.57 1.34
C LEU A 146 7.30 -22.79 1.61
N PRO A 147 7.22 -23.78 0.68
CA PRO A 147 6.31 -24.92 0.77
C PRO A 147 6.53 -25.82 1.99
N GLU A 148 7.76 -25.88 2.47
CA GLU A 148 8.17 -26.67 3.64
C GLU A 148 7.80 -26.02 4.98
N LEU A 149 7.38 -24.75 4.98
CA LEU A 149 6.97 -24.06 6.20
C LEU A 149 5.46 -24.15 6.40
N PRO A 150 4.99 -24.46 7.62
CA PRO A 150 3.57 -24.44 7.96
C PRO A 150 3.06 -23.01 8.22
N THR A 151 3.79 -22.00 7.77
CA THR A 151 3.49 -20.58 8.04
C THR A 151 3.96 -19.74 6.86
N ILE A 152 3.07 -18.88 6.37
CA ILE A 152 3.42 -17.82 5.43
C ILE A 152 3.68 -16.55 6.23
N TYR A 153 4.80 -15.89 5.99
CA TYR A 153 5.09 -14.59 6.58
C TYR A 153 4.86 -13.49 5.54
N VAL A 154 4.28 -12.37 6.00
CA VAL A 154 4.14 -11.15 5.22
C VAL A 154 4.93 -10.08 5.94
N ALA A 155 6.05 -9.67 5.36
CA ALA A 155 6.94 -8.65 5.93
C ALA A 155 6.60 -7.27 5.38
N ASP A 156 6.56 -6.25 6.24
CA ASP A 156 6.40 -4.84 5.86
C ASP A 156 7.76 -4.26 5.46
N GLU A 157 7.84 -3.63 4.31
CA GLU A 157 9.06 -2.95 3.88
C GLU A 157 9.25 -1.61 4.59
N ALA A 158 8.18 -0.90 4.85
CA ALA A 158 8.23 0.41 5.51
C ALA A 158 7.64 0.39 6.93
N GLY A 159 7.81 1.50 7.64
CA GLY A 159 7.36 1.65 9.02
C GLY A 159 8.32 0.99 10.00
N PRO A 160 7.85 0.28 11.02
CA PRO A 160 8.72 -0.39 12.00
C PRO A 160 9.29 -1.73 11.49
N GLN A 161 9.19 -2.05 10.21
CA GLN A 161 9.62 -3.31 9.61
C GLN A 161 9.13 -4.53 10.41
N THR A 162 7.83 -4.65 10.52
CA THR A 162 7.16 -5.74 11.21
C THR A 162 6.77 -6.84 10.23
N PHE A 163 6.33 -7.96 10.78
CA PHE A 163 5.80 -9.06 9.99
C PHE A 163 4.49 -9.60 10.58
N ARG A 164 3.73 -10.24 9.73
CA ARG A 164 2.53 -10.99 10.07
C ARG A 164 2.76 -12.47 9.77
N ALA A 165 2.34 -13.35 10.67
CA ALA A 165 2.37 -14.79 10.46
C ALA A 165 0.97 -15.29 10.11
N ILE A 166 0.86 -16.05 9.02
CA ILE A 166 -0.37 -16.73 8.60
C ILE A 166 -0.13 -18.24 8.77
N TYR A 167 -0.80 -18.86 9.72
CA TYR A 167 -0.62 -20.27 10.03
C TYR A 167 -1.40 -21.15 9.06
N MET A 168 -0.69 -22.07 8.39
CA MET A 168 -1.24 -22.93 7.33
C MET A 168 -1.48 -24.37 7.79
N ASP A 169 -1.35 -24.65 9.07
CA ASP A 169 -1.44 -25.99 9.68
C ASP A 169 -2.83 -26.39 10.16
N GLY A 170 -3.85 -25.57 9.85
CA GLY A 170 -5.25 -25.84 10.20
C GLY A 170 -5.60 -25.65 11.68
N ARG A 171 -4.73 -24.98 12.44
CA ARG A 171 -5.02 -24.67 13.86
C ARG A 171 -6.21 -23.74 14.00
N PRO A 172 -6.99 -23.83 15.08
CA PRO A 172 -8.02 -22.84 15.40
C PRO A 172 -7.40 -21.56 15.96
N HIS A 173 -8.18 -20.47 15.97
CA HIS A 173 -7.81 -19.29 16.73
C HIS A 173 -7.76 -19.58 18.24
N PRO A 174 -6.75 -19.09 18.98
CA PRO A 174 -6.67 -19.25 20.42
C PRO A 174 -7.78 -18.46 21.11
N LYS A 175 -8.34 -19.03 22.18
CA LYS A 175 -9.44 -18.38 22.93
C LYS A 175 -8.95 -17.17 23.73
N ASP A 176 -7.72 -17.22 24.23
CA ASP A 176 -7.11 -16.22 25.12
C ASP A 176 -5.98 -15.47 24.37
N TRP A 177 -6.32 -14.84 23.25
CA TRP A 177 -5.38 -14.05 22.46
C TRP A 177 -5.35 -12.60 22.94
N SER A 178 -4.15 -12.09 23.25
CA SER A 178 -3.97 -10.67 23.50
C SER A 178 -4.04 -9.89 22.19
N PRO A 179 -4.92 -8.88 22.03
CA PRO A 179 -5.07 -8.14 20.79
C PRO A 179 -3.75 -7.51 20.31
N THR A 180 -3.45 -7.68 19.02
CA THR A 180 -2.24 -7.17 18.39
C THR A 180 -2.56 -6.36 17.14
N TYR A 181 -1.56 -5.70 16.53
CA TYR A 181 -1.73 -4.97 15.28
C TYR A 181 -2.14 -5.87 14.11
N TYR A 182 -1.64 -7.11 14.06
CA TYR A 182 -1.90 -8.05 12.96
C TYR A 182 -2.84 -9.17 13.33
N GLY A 183 -3.32 -9.21 14.57
CA GLY A 183 -4.21 -10.26 15.05
C GLY A 183 -3.56 -11.64 15.04
N HIS A 184 -4.39 -12.67 14.97
CA HIS A 184 -4.02 -14.06 14.78
C HIS A 184 -4.64 -14.54 13.46
N SER A 185 -3.80 -14.95 12.51
CA SER A 185 -4.21 -15.32 11.16
C SER A 185 -4.03 -16.81 10.93
N VAL A 186 -5.09 -17.46 10.42
CA VAL A 186 -5.04 -18.84 9.92
C VAL A 186 -5.39 -18.83 8.45
N GLY A 187 -4.72 -19.67 7.66
CA GLY A 187 -4.88 -19.70 6.21
C GLY A 187 -5.10 -21.11 5.67
N HIS A 188 -5.73 -21.15 4.51
CA HIS A 188 -5.84 -22.36 3.70
C HIS A 188 -5.95 -22.00 2.22
N TRP A 189 -5.63 -22.95 1.35
CA TRP A 189 -5.74 -22.75 -0.09
C TRP A 189 -7.08 -23.23 -0.62
N GLU A 190 -7.75 -22.40 -1.41
CA GLU A 190 -8.90 -22.75 -2.24
C GLU A 190 -8.50 -22.61 -3.71
N GLY A 191 -8.03 -23.70 -4.32
CA GLY A 191 -7.40 -23.65 -5.64
C GLY A 191 -6.17 -22.74 -5.63
N ASP A 192 -6.19 -21.68 -6.44
CA ASP A 192 -5.10 -20.71 -6.55
C ASP A 192 -5.26 -19.48 -5.63
N THR A 193 -6.26 -19.50 -4.76
CA THR A 193 -6.54 -18.41 -3.81
C THR A 193 -6.16 -18.82 -2.41
N LEU A 194 -5.28 -18.05 -1.78
CA LEU A 194 -5.04 -18.13 -0.34
C LEU A 194 -6.17 -17.41 0.40
N VAL A 195 -6.91 -18.14 1.23
CA VAL A 195 -7.92 -17.59 2.12
C VAL A 195 -7.35 -17.46 3.51
N VAL A 196 -7.41 -16.26 4.08
CA VAL A 196 -6.87 -15.96 5.41
C VAL A 196 -7.97 -15.43 6.30
N ASP A 197 -8.17 -16.08 7.41
CA ASP A 197 -9.08 -15.69 8.48
C ASP A 197 -8.30 -15.06 9.61
N THR A 198 -8.67 -13.85 10.06
CA THR A 198 -7.94 -13.10 11.07
C THR A 198 -8.85 -12.44 12.08
N VAL A 199 -8.56 -12.69 13.36
CA VAL A 199 -9.22 -12.08 14.51
C VAL A 199 -8.20 -11.57 15.53
N GLY A 200 -8.65 -10.88 16.58
CA GLY A 200 -7.80 -10.47 17.69
C GLY A 200 -6.93 -9.25 17.36
N PHE A 201 -7.46 -8.31 16.62
CA PHE A 201 -6.85 -7.01 16.38
C PHE A 201 -7.00 -6.07 17.59
N ASN A 202 -5.97 -5.23 17.82
CA ASN A 202 -6.09 -4.08 18.70
C ASN A 202 -6.57 -2.84 17.93
N GLU A 203 -7.03 -1.80 18.61
CA GLU A 203 -7.56 -0.56 18.00
C GLU A 203 -6.49 0.49 17.68
N ARG A 204 -5.19 0.12 17.66
CA ARG A 204 -4.06 1.06 17.60
C ARG A 204 -3.59 1.40 16.19
N PHE A 205 -4.27 0.92 15.15
CA PHE A 205 -3.98 1.23 13.75
C PHE A 205 -5.25 1.70 13.02
N TRP A 206 -5.07 2.23 11.83
CA TRP A 206 -6.16 2.55 10.92
C TRP A 206 -6.15 1.51 9.80
N MET A 207 -7.32 1.06 9.35
CA MET A 207 -7.38 0.05 8.30
C MET A 207 -6.94 0.57 6.93
N GLU A 208 -6.85 1.90 6.79
CA GLU A 208 -6.30 2.58 5.62
C GLU A 208 -5.89 4.01 5.99
N ARG A 209 -5.17 4.70 5.08
CA ARG A 209 -4.53 5.99 5.39
C ARG A 209 -5.50 7.12 5.75
N GLN A 210 -6.71 7.11 5.20
CA GLN A 210 -7.72 8.15 5.45
C GLN A 210 -8.40 8.00 6.81
N GLY A 211 -8.18 6.88 7.49
CA GLY A 211 -8.58 6.76 8.88
C GLY A 211 -9.75 5.84 9.15
N ALA A 212 -10.00 4.84 8.31
CA ALA A 212 -11.07 3.87 8.54
C ALA A 212 -10.92 3.22 9.93
N PRO A 213 -11.87 3.47 10.85
CA PRO A 213 -11.83 2.95 12.21
C PRO A 213 -12.29 1.50 12.26
N HIS A 214 -11.88 0.84 13.30
CA HIS A 214 -12.35 -0.49 13.69
C HIS A 214 -12.32 -0.63 15.21
N THR A 215 -12.86 -1.73 15.72
CA THR A 215 -12.81 -2.10 17.13
C THR A 215 -12.06 -3.44 17.31
N GLU A 216 -11.85 -3.87 18.55
CA GLU A 216 -11.28 -5.20 18.85
C GLU A 216 -12.20 -6.36 18.41
N LYS A 217 -13.43 -6.07 17.97
CA LYS A 217 -14.35 -7.05 17.37
C LYS A 217 -14.09 -7.29 15.89
N LEU A 218 -13.10 -6.60 15.31
CA LEU A 218 -12.75 -6.75 13.91
C LEU A 218 -12.39 -8.20 13.58
N HIS A 219 -13.08 -8.74 12.59
CA HIS A 219 -12.81 -10.00 11.93
C HIS A 219 -12.63 -9.72 10.44
N VAL A 220 -11.54 -10.16 9.87
CA VAL A 220 -11.24 -9.97 8.46
C VAL A 220 -11.00 -11.31 7.78
N ILE A 221 -11.72 -11.55 6.67
CA ILE A 221 -11.38 -12.63 5.77
C ILE A 221 -10.76 -12.02 4.52
N GLU A 222 -9.57 -12.48 4.18
CA GLU A 222 -8.83 -12.04 2.99
C GLU A 222 -8.79 -13.18 1.98
N ARG A 223 -8.99 -12.83 0.71
CA ARG A 223 -8.83 -13.74 -0.44
C ARG A 223 -7.72 -13.18 -1.33
N ILE A 224 -6.57 -13.83 -1.30
CA ILE A 224 -5.34 -13.38 -1.95
C ILE A 224 -5.12 -14.26 -3.17
N THR A 225 -5.26 -13.70 -4.37
CA THR A 225 -5.12 -14.42 -5.63
C THR A 225 -4.05 -13.76 -6.50
N ARG A 226 -2.95 -14.46 -6.77
CA ARG A 226 -1.96 -14.02 -7.76
C ARG A 226 -2.51 -14.34 -9.14
N THR A 227 -3.04 -13.32 -9.84
CA THR A 227 -3.74 -13.49 -11.11
C THR A 227 -2.80 -13.71 -12.29
N ASP A 228 -1.58 -13.20 -12.17
CA ASP A 228 -0.49 -13.35 -13.12
C ASP A 228 0.84 -13.07 -12.43
N PHE A 229 1.94 -13.00 -13.19
CA PHE A 229 3.26 -12.74 -12.61
C PHE A 229 3.32 -11.42 -11.84
N ASN A 230 2.65 -10.39 -12.34
CA ASN A 230 2.80 -9.01 -11.88
C ASN A 230 1.71 -8.53 -10.93
N ASN A 231 0.60 -9.28 -10.77
CA ASN A 231 -0.56 -8.78 -10.05
C ASN A 231 -1.09 -9.77 -9.02
N ILE A 232 -1.37 -9.25 -7.84
CA ILE A 232 -2.17 -9.94 -6.81
C ILE A 232 -3.44 -9.13 -6.58
N LYS A 233 -4.58 -9.83 -6.62
CA LYS A 233 -5.88 -9.35 -6.19
C LYS A 233 -6.08 -9.70 -4.73
N ILE A 234 -6.43 -8.71 -3.90
CA ILE A 234 -6.78 -8.91 -2.49
C ILE A 234 -8.21 -8.47 -2.28
N GLU A 235 -9.08 -9.42 -1.95
CA GLU A 235 -10.47 -9.19 -1.60
C GLU A 235 -10.62 -9.31 -0.09
N LEU A 236 -11.33 -8.36 0.52
CA LEU A 236 -11.54 -8.28 1.95
C LEU A 236 -13.01 -8.41 2.28
N THR A 237 -13.34 -9.28 3.22
CA THR A 237 -14.62 -9.25 3.94
C THR A 237 -14.34 -8.72 5.33
N ILE A 238 -15.00 -7.62 5.68
CA ILE A 238 -14.84 -6.91 6.95
C ILE A 238 -16.09 -7.10 7.77
N ASP A 239 -15.95 -7.70 8.94
CA ASP A 239 -17.00 -7.88 9.92
C ASP A 239 -16.53 -7.27 11.26
N ASP A 240 -17.11 -6.14 11.64
CA ASP A 240 -16.86 -5.47 12.90
C ASP A 240 -18.14 -4.75 13.34
N PRO A 241 -19.00 -5.43 14.13
CA PRO A 241 -20.26 -4.85 14.57
C PRO A 241 -20.11 -3.65 15.50
N GLY A 242 -18.89 -3.39 16.00
CA GLY A 242 -18.58 -2.19 16.76
C GLY A 242 -18.45 -0.95 15.89
N ALA A 243 -17.89 -1.07 14.70
CA ALA A 243 -17.61 0.05 13.80
C ALA A 243 -18.52 0.11 12.57
N TYR A 244 -19.14 -0.99 12.17
CA TYR A 244 -19.98 -1.10 10.97
C TYR A 244 -21.36 -1.66 11.30
N THR A 245 -22.35 -1.26 10.54
CA THR A 245 -23.76 -1.68 10.73
C THR A 245 -24.06 -3.04 10.12
N ARG A 246 -23.18 -3.56 9.28
CA ARG A 246 -23.24 -4.88 8.64
C ARG A 246 -21.86 -5.29 8.14
N THR A 247 -21.67 -6.58 7.92
CA THR A 247 -20.53 -7.10 7.16
C THR A 247 -20.51 -6.51 5.75
N TRP A 248 -19.33 -6.20 5.22
CA TRP A 248 -19.16 -5.61 3.90
C TRP A 248 -17.86 -6.07 3.24
N THR A 249 -17.76 -5.87 1.93
CA THR A 249 -16.62 -6.30 1.14
C THR A 249 -15.96 -5.13 0.44
N THR A 250 -14.66 -5.24 0.24
CA THR A 250 -13.83 -4.31 -0.52
C THR A 250 -12.59 -5.01 -1.02
N GLY A 251 -11.64 -4.27 -1.55
CA GLY A 251 -10.34 -4.82 -1.93
C GLY A 251 -9.48 -3.85 -2.72
N PHE A 252 -8.34 -4.34 -3.12
CA PHE A 252 -7.35 -3.60 -3.88
C PHE A 252 -6.42 -4.54 -4.62
N TRP A 253 -5.62 -3.98 -5.52
CA TRP A 253 -4.57 -4.67 -6.22
C TRP A 253 -3.22 -4.32 -5.61
N ILE A 254 -2.31 -5.28 -5.59
CA ILE A 254 -0.88 -5.04 -5.42
C ILE A 254 -0.16 -5.54 -6.67
N ARG A 255 0.94 -4.86 -7.02
CA ARG A 255 1.74 -5.15 -8.21
C ARG A 255 3.15 -5.53 -7.83
N TRP A 256 3.74 -6.38 -8.65
CA TRP A 256 5.14 -6.73 -8.55
C TRP A 256 6.03 -5.52 -8.94
N ASN A 257 6.94 -5.16 -8.06
CA ASN A 257 7.99 -4.18 -8.29
C ASN A 257 9.31 -4.92 -8.54
N ALA A 258 9.63 -5.17 -9.82
CA ALA A 258 10.77 -5.98 -10.20
C ALA A 258 12.09 -5.23 -10.00
N GLY A 259 13.12 -5.96 -9.56
CA GLY A 259 14.48 -5.45 -9.44
C GLY A 259 14.77 -4.68 -8.17
N ASP A 260 13.76 -4.42 -7.37
CA ASP A 260 13.89 -3.79 -6.06
C ASP A 260 14.23 -4.83 -4.99
N GLU A 261 14.86 -4.42 -3.93
CA GLU A 261 15.24 -5.29 -2.82
C GLU A 261 14.62 -4.79 -1.53
N TYR A 262 14.42 -5.69 -0.58
CA TYR A 262 13.97 -5.36 0.75
C TYR A 262 15.12 -4.72 1.52
N ASP A 263 15.05 -3.40 1.68
CA ASP A 263 16.09 -2.60 2.33
C ASP A 263 15.82 -2.45 3.84
N GLU A 264 16.89 -2.24 4.60
CA GLU A 264 16.74 -1.83 5.99
C GLU A 264 16.13 -0.42 6.06
N TYR A 265 15.03 -0.30 6.80
CA TYR A 265 14.35 0.97 7.02
C TYR A 265 14.15 1.24 8.52
N ILE A 266 14.82 2.26 9.02
CA ILE A 266 14.67 2.69 10.42
C ILE A 266 13.70 3.87 10.48
N CYS A 267 12.45 3.57 10.73
CA CYS A 267 11.36 4.55 10.72
C CYS A 267 11.60 5.78 11.61
N GLN A 268 12.37 5.65 12.68
CA GLN A 268 12.66 6.75 13.61
C GLN A 268 13.76 7.70 13.11
N GLU A 269 14.58 7.26 12.16
CA GLU A 269 15.62 8.11 11.56
C GLU A 269 14.98 9.08 10.58
N ASN A 270 15.30 10.38 10.74
CA ASN A 270 14.71 11.47 9.95
C ASN A 270 13.16 11.56 9.97
N ASN A 271 12.52 10.99 10.99
CA ASN A 271 11.08 11.10 11.11
C ASN A 271 10.69 12.45 11.74
N HIS A 272 10.25 13.37 10.90
CA HIS A 272 9.76 14.70 11.30
C HIS A 272 8.26 14.73 11.63
N ALA A 273 7.56 13.60 11.65
CA ALA A 273 6.13 13.56 11.95
C ALA A 273 5.82 14.11 13.35
N GLY A 274 6.73 13.91 14.32
CA GLY A 274 6.62 14.49 15.66
C GLY A 274 6.56 16.01 15.65
N ASP A 275 7.40 16.65 14.85
CA ASP A 275 7.46 18.11 14.73
C ASP A 275 6.18 18.66 14.10
N LEU A 276 5.65 17.97 13.08
CA LEU A 276 4.39 18.32 12.43
C LEU A 276 3.20 18.18 13.37
N MET A 277 3.24 17.21 14.30
CA MET A 277 2.17 16.96 15.26
C MET A 277 2.15 17.96 16.42
N ILE A 278 3.31 18.48 16.81
CA ILE A 278 3.43 19.49 17.87
C ILE A 278 3.16 20.90 17.32
N GLY A 279 3.33 21.10 16.03
CA GLY A 279 3.30 22.39 15.34
C GLY A 279 4.50 23.23 15.69
N THR A 280 5.06 23.91 14.70
CA THR A 280 6.00 25.01 14.92
C THR A 280 5.21 26.30 15.11
N GLU A 281 5.76 27.28 15.81
CA GLU A 281 5.11 28.59 16.01
C GLU A 281 4.75 29.28 14.68
N GLU A 282 5.46 28.96 13.61
CA GLU A 282 5.25 29.49 12.27
C GLU A 282 4.11 28.79 11.49
N GLY A 283 3.72 27.58 11.88
CA GLY A 283 2.75 26.74 11.14
C GLY A 283 1.29 26.89 11.56
N GLY A 284 0.96 27.71 12.56
CA GLY A 284 -0.41 27.95 12.99
C GLY A 284 -1.13 26.77 13.66
N VAL A 285 -0.40 25.70 14.02
CA VAL A 285 -0.98 24.57 14.75
C VAL A 285 -1.03 24.91 16.23
N ASP A 286 -2.25 24.94 16.80
CA ASP A 286 -2.47 25.21 18.21
C ASP A 286 -1.87 24.08 19.07
N ARG A 287 -0.71 24.34 19.67
CA ARG A 287 -0.02 23.40 20.60
C ARG A 287 -0.84 22.98 21.80
N LYS A 288 -1.96 23.67 22.07
CA LYS A 288 -2.86 23.35 23.18
C LYS A 288 -3.87 22.25 22.81
N ARG A 289 -3.99 21.89 21.55
CA ARG A 289 -4.78 20.74 21.11
C ARG A 289 -3.90 19.50 21.09
N SER A 290 -4.10 18.62 22.03
CA SER A 290 -3.65 17.24 21.90
C SER A 290 -4.38 16.62 20.71
N ILE A 291 -3.66 16.37 19.61
CA ILE A 291 -4.17 15.66 18.42
C ILE A 291 -4.08 14.13 18.63
N ILE A 292 -3.70 13.73 19.81
CA ILE A 292 -3.61 12.31 20.18
C ILE A 292 -4.98 11.89 20.67
N PRO A 293 -5.69 10.99 19.93
CA PRO A 293 -6.89 10.36 20.46
C PRO A 293 -6.54 9.49 21.66
#